data_295011c445042d9810ff87c28e33250c
#
_entry.id   295011c445042d9810ff87c28e33250c
#
_cell.length_a   1.000
_cell.length_b   1.000
_cell.length_c   1.000
_cell.angle_alpha   90.00
_cell.angle_beta   90.00
_cell.angle_gamma   90.00
#
_symmetry.space_group_name_H-M   'P 1'
#
loop_
_entity.id
_entity.type
_entity.pdbx_description
1 polymer ?
#
loop_
_entity_poly.entity_id
_entity_poly.type
_entity_poly.pdbx_seq_one_letter_code
_entity_poly.pdbx_strand_id
1 'polypeptide(L)'
;MAVEITEAQIGKIVEQVLKNMPGATSAADTAKPDWDGTQYHGRTFTGIFTDMNTAIEATQEGYKVLHNMTVAQREKIITEIRRLTRAEAHIMAELGVAETGMGRVEHKTAKHILVADKTPGTEDICPTVRTGDDGLTLVEMAPFGLVGSITPSTNPSETVICNSIGMIAAGNGVVFNPHPHAIATSNYAVDLVNRASKAAGGPEVLVCSMAKPTMESAAIMQSHPLIRLLVCTGGPGVVKAVLSSGKKAIGAGAGNPPVIVDDTADIPKAGKDIIDGCSFDNNLPCIAEKEVFAFDTISDELIHYMRQNGAYMLSREQMDALEKIVLVEQTGKDGKTRKVINRKCVGRDAAVLMDKIGVKVDSSVRCLICEAEFNHPFVQTELMMPILPIVRVHDIDEAIDLAVKAEHGCRHTAHMHSKNVDHLTRFARAVETTIFVKNAPSYAGIGFGGEGHTTFTIAGPTGEGITSARSFTRQRRCVMADSFHII
;
A
#
# COMPACT_ATOMS: atom_id res chain seq x y z
N MET A 1 -29.69 -15.13 -11.61
CA MET A 1 -29.70 -14.65 -10.22
C MET A 1 -28.24 -14.65 -9.78
N ALA A 2 -27.63 -13.46 -9.71
CA ALA A 2 -26.30 -13.31 -9.14
C ALA A 2 -26.44 -13.49 -7.61
N VAL A 3 -25.65 -14.40 -7.05
CA VAL A 3 -25.57 -14.56 -5.60
C VAL A 3 -24.74 -13.39 -5.08
N GLU A 4 -25.38 -12.40 -4.48
CA GLU A 4 -24.69 -11.35 -3.71
C GLU A 4 -24.05 -12.00 -2.49
N ILE A 5 -22.72 -12.07 -2.50
CA ILE A 5 -21.95 -12.53 -1.35
C ILE A 5 -21.87 -11.35 -0.37
N THR A 6 -22.43 -11.51 0.82
CA THR A 6 -22.42 -10.49 1.86
C THR A 6 -21.02 -10.33 2.49
N GLU A 7 -20.69 -9.13 3.00
CA GLU A 7 -19.39 -8.84 3.66
C GLU A 7 -19.06 -9.81 4.80
N ALA A 8 -20.06 -10.26 5.55
CA ALA A 8 -19.91 -11.29 6.59
C ALA A 8 -19.50 -12.66 6.01
N GLN A 9 -19.85 -12.96 4.77
CA GLN A 9 -19.44 -14.19 4.07
C GLN A 9 -18.01 -14.07 3.53
N ILE A 10 -17.61 -12.87 3.07
CA ILE A 10 -16.22 -12.58 2.65
C ILE A 10 -15.27 -12.71 3.84
N GLY A 11 -15.60 -12.10 4.99
CA GLY A 11 -14.82 -12.23 6.23
C GLY A 11 -14.66 -13.68 6.69
N LYS A 12 -15.74 -14.48 6.62
CA LYS A 12 -15.67 -15.91 6.95
C LYS A 12 -14.87 -16.74 5.94
N ILE A 13 -14.94 -16.41 4.66
CA ILE A 13 -14.14 -17.08 3.61
C ILE A 13 -12.65 -16.80 3.83
N VAL A 14 -12.29 -15.54 4.11
CA VAL A 14 -10.91 -15.16 4.41
C VAL A 14 -10.41 -15.84 5.69
N GLU A 15 -11.21 -15.85 6.75
CA GLU A 15 -10.87 -16.53 8.00
C GLU A 15 -10.76 -18.06 7.80
N GLN A 16 -11.55 -18.65 6.94
CA GLN A 16 -11.54 -20.07 6.62
C GLN A 16 -10.39 -20.43 5.67
N VAL A 17 -10.02 -19.55 4.75
CA VAL A 17 -8.83 -19.69 3.90
C VAL A 17 -7.56 -19.61 4.77
N LEU A 18 -7.50 -18.66 5.69
CA LEU A 18 -6.38 -18.53 6.64
C LEU A 18 -6.26 -19.70 7.62
N LYS A 19 -7.39 -20.30 8.04
CA LYS A 19 -7.43 -21.48 8.94
C LYS A 19 -7.13 -22.82 8.27
N ASN A 20 -7.42 -22.96 6.96
CA ASN A 20 -7.34 -24.25 6.26
C ASN A 20 -6.09 -24.39 5.36
N MET A 21 -5.16 -23.44 5.38
CA MET A 21 -3.90 -23.57 4.63
C MET A 21 -2.92 -24.46 5.40
N PRO A 22 -2.38 -25.52 4.78
CA PRO A 22 -1.29 -26.29 5.38
C PRO A 22 -0.07 -25.40 5.57
N GLY A 23 0.62 -25.58 6.69
CA GLY A 23 1.71 -24.76 7.23
C GLY A 23 2.58 -24.07 6.17
N ALA A 24 2.68 -22.74 6.34
CA ALA A 24 3.48 -21.85 5.53
C ALA A 24 4.91 -22.39 5.33
N THR A 25 5.25 -22.73 4.10
CA THR A 25 6.66 -22.92 3.75
C THR A 25 7.33 -21.56 3.80
N SER A 26 8.26 -21.38 4.76
CA SER A 26 9.16 -20.24 4.78
C SER A 26 9.80 -20.09 3.39
N ALA A 27 9.97 -18.85 2.95
CA ALA A 27 10.80 -18.55 1.79
C ALA A 27 12.27 -18.93 2.13
N ALA A 28 12.55 -20.23 2.11
CA ALA A 28 13.92 -20.71 2.05
C ALA A 28 14.54 -20.16 0.77
N ASP A 29 15.84 -19.83 0.78
CA ASP A 29 16.67 -19.35 -0.32
C ASP A 29 16.39 -20.12 -1.64
N THR A 30 15.24 -19.88 -2.25
CA THR A 30 14.94 -20.33 -3.59
C THR A 30 15.72 -19.41 -4.52
N ALA A 31 16.59 -20.01 -5.34
CA ALA A 31 17.28 -19.29 -6.41
C ALA A 31 16.25 -18.42 -7.14
N LYS A 32 16.56 -17.12 -7.30
CA LYS A 32 15.68 -16.21 -8.05
C LYS A 32 15.35 -16.87 -9.38
N PRO A 33 14.07 -17.02 -9.71
CA PRO A 33 13.72 -17.51 -11.03
C PRO A 33 14.40 -16.65 -12.08
N ASP A 34 14.95 -17.26 -13.12
CA ASP A 34 15.60 -16.55 -14.23
C ASP A 34 14.53 -15.92 -15.14
N TRP A 35 13.85 -14.92 -14.59
CA TRP A 35 12.77 -14.19 -15.24
C TRP A 35 13.28 -12.84 -15.73
N ASP A 36 13.21 -12.64 -17.03
CA ASP A 36 13.57 -11.36 -17.66
C ASP A 36 12.47 -10.29 -17.53
N GLY A 37 11.33 -10.64 -16.88
CA GLY A 37 10.20 -9.74 -16.69
C GLY A 37 9.36 -9.48 -17.95
N THR A 38 9.57 -10.26 -19.02
CA THR A 38 8.85 -10.11 -20.29
C THR A 38 7.95 -11.30 -20.62
N GLN A 39 8.04 -12.39 -19.86
CA GLN A 39 7.26 -13.61 -20.06
C GLN A 39 7.05 -14.40 -18.77
N TYR A 40 6.06 -15.29 -18.76
CA TYR A 40 5.78 -16.24 -17.69
C TYR A 40 5.24 -17.54 -18.25
N HIS A 41 5.90 -18.67 -17.97
CA HIS A 41 5.54 -20.00 -18.49
C HIS A 41 5.29 -20.02 -20.01
N GLY A 42 6.19 -19.39 -20.79
CA GLY A 42 6.12 -19.33 -22.25
C GLY A 42 5.09 -18.33 -22.81
N ARG A 43 4.33 -17.63 -21.96
CA ARG A 43 3.45 -16.53 -22.39
C ARG A 43 4.22 -15.22 -22.35
N THR A 44 4.41 -14.59 -23.50
CA THR A 44 4.96 -13.24 -23.62
C THR A 44 3.95 -12.22 -23.09
N PHE A 45 4.42 -11.27 -22.30
CA PHE A 45 3.58 -10.22 -21.71
C PHE A 45 3.25 -9.13 -22.73
N THR A 46 2.01 -8.65 -22.67
CA THR A 46 1.53 -7.53 -23.48
C THR A 46 1.79 -6.20 -22.76
N GLY A 47 2.30 -5.19 -23.48
CA GLY A 47 2.52 -3.84 -22.94
C GLY A 47 3.88 -3.65 -22.25
N ILE A 48 4.85 -4.53 -22.46
CA ILE A 48 6.19 -4.43 -21.90
C ILE A 48 7.18 -3.96 -22.96
N PHE A 49 7.89 -2.86 -22.67
CA PHE A 49 8.78 -2.19 -23.62
C PHE A 49 10.19 -2.02 -23.07
N THR A 50 11.16 -1.94 -23.95
CA THR A 50 12.57 -1.67 -23.60
C THR A 50 12.92 -0.18 -23.66
N ASP A 51 12.10 0.62 -24.36
CA ASP A 51 12.25 2.07 -24.51
C ASP A 51 11.03 2.80 -23.95
N MET A 52 11.25 3.85 -23.15
CA MET A 52 10.19 4.60 -22.48
C MET A 52 9.36 5.43 -23.46
N ASN A 53 9.93 6.02 -24.50
CA ASN A 53 9.19 6.81 -25.48
C ASN A 53 8.22 5.91 -26.25
N THR A 54 8.70 4.73 -26.69
CA THR A 54 7.86 3.71 -27.34
C THR A 54 6.71 3.25 -26.45
N ALA A 55 6.96 3.05 -25.15
CA ALA A 55 5.93 2.70 -24.18
C ALA A 55 4.87 3.82 -24.06
N ILE A 56 5.30 5.08 -23.99
CA ILE A 56 4.42 6.24 -23.93
C ILE A 56 3.57 6.37 -25.21
N GLU A 57 4.17 6.21 -26.39
CA GLU A 57 3.48 6.23 -27.67
C GLU A 57 2.43 5.12 -27.78
N ALA A 58 2.78 3.89 -27.43
CA ALA A 58 1.82 2.77 -27.42
C ALA A 58 0.66 3.02 -26.45
N THR A 59 0.93 3.54 -25.26
CA THR A 59 -0.11 3.93 -24.31
C THR A 59 -0.99 5.06 -24.84
N GLN A 60 -0.43 6.01 -25.59
CA GLN A 60 -1.18 7.09 -26.22
C GLN A 60 -2.18 6.57 -27.25
N GLU A 61 -1.81 5.57 -28.04
CA GLU A 61 -2.76 4.94 -28.99
C GLU A 61 -3.89 4.21 -28.24
N GLY A 62 -3.58 3.45 -27.19
CA GLY A 62 -4.60 2.84 -26.33
C GLY A 62 -5.51 3.87 -25.66
N TYR A 63 -4.95 4.97 -25.18
CA TYR A 63 -5.72 6.07 -24.60
C TYR A 63 -6.69 6.70 -25.60
N LYS A 64 -6.32 6.89 -26.87
CA LYS A 64 -7.23 7.40 -27.91
C LYS A 64 -8.48 6.52 -28.07
N VAL A 65 -8.32 5.20 -27.99
CA VAL A 65 -9.45 4.26 -28.01
C VAL A 65 -10.28 4.41 -26.74
N LEU A 66 -9.64 4.35 -25.55
CA LEU A 66 -10.31 4.49 -24.26
C LEU A 66 -11.10 5.80 -24.14
N HIS A 67 -10.56 6.90 -24.66
CA HIS A 67 -11.17 8.22 -24.59
C HIS A 67 -12.54 8.28 -25.31
N ASN A 68 -12.73 7.45 -26.31
CA ASN A 68 -13.99 7.33 -27.04
C ASN A 68 -14.96 6.28 -26.47
N MET A 69 -14.54 5.53 -25.45
CA MET A 69 -15.37 4.54 -24.76
C MET A 69 -16.31 5.21 -23.77
N THR A 70 -17.53 4.67 -23.67
CA THR A 70 -18.49 5.05 -22.62
C THR A 70 -18.01 4.62 -21.24
N VAL A 71 -18.58 5.23 -20.18
CA VAL A 71 -18.31 4.81 -18.79
C VAL A 71 -18.66 3.33 -18.60
N ALA A 72 -19.78 2.85 -19.16
CA ALA A 72 -20.18 1.45 -19.09
C ALA A 72 -19.17 0.49 -19.77
N GLN A 73 -18.52 0.91 -20.85
CA GLN A 73 -17.47 0.12 -21.49
C GLN A 73 -16.20 0.08 -20.63
N ARG A 74 -15.82 1.20 -20.00
CA ARG A 74 -14.72 1.24 -19.03
C ARG A 74 -15.00 0.32 -17.83
N GLU A 75 -16.24 0.32 -17.33
CA GLU A 75 -16.64 -0.57 -16.22
C GLU A 75 -16.52 -2.06 -16.58
N LYS A 76 -16.80 -2.43 -17.83
CA LYS A 76 -16.55 -3.81 -18.31
C LYS A 76 -15.06 -4.20 -18.22
N ILE A 77 -14.16 -3.27 -18.59
CA ILE A 77 -12.71 -3.51 -18.44
C ILE A 77 -12.34 -3.71 -16.96
N ILE A 78 -12.86 -2.86 -16.08
CA ILE A 78 -12.61 -2.94 -14.63
C ILE A 78 -13.15 -4.24 -14.04
N THR A 79 -14.35 -4.64 -14.43
CA THR A 79 -14.97 -5.91 -14.02
C THR A 79 -14.08 -7.10 -14.41
N GLU A 80 -13.52 -7.08 -15.61
CA GLU A 80 -12.63 -8.13 -16.09
C GLU A 80 -11.27 -8.10 -15.39
N ILE A 81 -10.70 -6.91 -15.09
CA ILE A 81 -9.50 -6.78 -14.26
C ILE A 81 -9.74 -7.41 -12.88
N ARG A 82 -10.86 -7.08 -12.22
CA ARG A 82 -11.23 -7.64 -10.92
C ARG A 82 -11.35 -9.17 -10.97
N ARG A 83 -12.01 -9.69 -12.01
CA ARG A 83 -12.18 -11.14 -12.22
C ARG A 83 -10.83 -11.87 -12.38
N LEU A 84 -9.97 -11.37 -13.25
CA LEU A 84 -8.64 -11.96 -13.47
C LEU A 84 -7.75 -11.82 -12.24
N THR A 85 -7.81 -10.69 -11.54
CA THR A 85 -7.04 -10.48 -10.30
C THR A 85 -7.40 -11.51 -9.25
N ARG A 86 -8.69 -11.81 -9.04
CA ARG A 86 -9.11 -12.89 -8.12
C ARG A 86 -8.63 -14.26 -8.57
N ALA A 87 -8.74 -14.56 -9.86
CA ALA A 87 -8.34 -15.85 -10.42
C ALA A 87 -6.83 -16.09 -10.33
N GLU A 88 -6.00 -15.04 -10.45
CA GLU A 88 -4.55 -15.13 -10.52
C GLU A 88 -3.86 -14.55 -9.26
N ALA A 89 -4.62 -14.26 -8.18
CA ALA A 89 -4.12 -13.68 -6.93
C ALA A 89 -2.97 -14.48 -6.32
N HIS A 90 -3.11 -15.80 -6.26
CA HIS A 90 -2.08 -16.68 -5.71
C HIS A 90 -0.82 -16.69 -6.57
N ILE A 91 -0.94 -16.73 -7.89
CA ILE A 91 0.20 -16.69 -8.83
C ILE A 91 1.00 -15.40 -8.63
N MET A 92 0.32 -14.25 -8.57
CA MET A 92 1.00 -12.96 -8.35
C MET A 92 1.66 -12.88 -6.98
N ALA A 93 1.06 -13.49 -5.96
CA ALA A 93 1.62 -13.57 -4.62
C ALA A 93 2.91 -14.42 -4.59
N GLU A 94 2.90 -15.61 -5.21
CA GLU A 94 4.08 -16.47 -5.35
C GLU A 94 5.20 -15.76 -6.12
N LEU A 95 4.87 -15.14 -7.26
CA LEU A 95 5.81 -14.34 -8.04
C LEU A 95 6.45 -13.22 -7.21
N GLY A 96 5.64 -12.47 -6.48
CA GLY A 96 6.09 -11.35 -5.64
C GLY A 96 7.05 -11.79 -4.54
N VAL A 97 6.74 -12.87 -3.84
CA VAL A 97 7.61 -13.42 -2.79
C VAL A 97 8.89 -14.00 -3.39
N ALA A 98 8.80 -14.75 -4.49
CA ALA A 98 9.96 -15.37 -5.13
C ALA A 98 10.93 -14.31 -5.70
N GLU A 99 10.41 -13.25 -6.33
CA GLU A 99 11.25 -12.19 -6.93
C GLU A 99 11.87 -11.28 -5.87
N THR A 100 11.08 -10.84 -4.89
CA THR A 100 11.52 -9.83 -3.92
C THR A 100 12.13 -10.44 -2.65
N GLY A 101 11.77 -11.69 -2.35
CA GLY A 101 12.08 -12.35 -1.08
C GLY A 101 11.37 -11.70 0.11
N MET A 102 10.29 -10.94 -0.10
CA MET A 102 9.60 -10.15 0.93
C MET A 102 8.15 -10.60 1.11
N GLY A 103 7.72 -10.68 2.36
CA GLY A 103 6.33 -10.96 2.73
C GLY A 103 5.97 -12.43 2.69
N ARG A 104 4.68 -12.71 2.66
CA ARG A 104 4.09 -14.05 2.70
C ARG A 104 3.08 -14.24 1.59
N VAL A 105 3.08 -15.40 0.95
CA VAL A 105 2.19 -15.72 -0.17
C VAL A 105 0.72 -15.59 0.21
N GLU A 106 0.33 -16.13 1.36
CA GLU A 106 -1.05 -16.04 1.86
C GLU A 106 -1.52 -14.59 2.08
N HIS A 107 -0.67 -13.74 2.66
CA HIS A 107 -1.00 -12.34 2.91
C HIS A 107 -1.04 -11.53 1.61
N LYS A 108 -0.12 -11.78 0.68
CA LYS A 108 -0.15 -11.14 -0.65
C LYS A 108 -1.36 -11.58 -1.46
N THR A 109 -1.75 -12.87 -1.38
CA THR A 109 -2.99 -13.37 -2.00
C THR A 109 -4.19 -12.61 -1.45
N ALA A 110 -4.30 -12.46 -0.12
CA ALA A 110 -5.38 -11.69 0.51
C ALA A 110 -5.41 -10.23 0.06
N LYS A 111 -4.25 -9.58 -0.10
CA LYS A 111 -4.14 -8.21 -0.62
C LYS A 111 -4.63 -8.09 -2.06
N HIS A 112 -4.33 -9.05 -2.94
CA HIS A 112 -4.86 -9.05 -4.32
C HIS A 112 -6.38 -9.20 -4.35
N ILE A 113 -6.95 -10.06 -3.50
CA ILE A 113 -8.41 -10.17 -3.36
C ILE A 113 -9.00 -8.84 -2.87
N LEU A 114 -8.41 -8.22 -1.85
CA LEU A 114 -8.82 -6.91 -1.35
C LEU A 114 -8.80 -5.84 -2.45
N VAL A 115 -7.72 -5.78 -3.25
CA VAL A 115 -7.61 -4.86 -4.40
C VAL A 115 -8.73 -5.08 -5.41
N ALA A 116 -9.01 -6.34 -5.75
CA ALA A 116 -10.07 -6.68 -6.71
C ALA A 116 -11.47 -6.30 -6.20
N ASP A 117 -11.69 -6.43 -4.89
CA ASP A 117 -13.01 -6.26 -4.29
C ASP A 117 -13.31 -4.81 -3.88
N LYS A 118 -12.29 -4.08 -3.39
CA LYS A 118 -12.50 -2.78 -2.73
C LYS A 118 -11.80 -1.59 -3.40
N THR A 119 -11.09 -1.75 -4.52
CA THR A 119 -10.59 -0.58 -5.25
C THR A 119 -11.75 0.12 -5.98
N PRO A 120 -11.98 1.43 -5.76
CA PRO A 120 -13.05 2.16 -6.44
C PRO A 120 -12.87 2.21 -7.96
N GLY A 121 -13.96 1.98 -8.69
CA GLY A 121 -14.06 2.05 -10.14
C GLY A 121 -14.79 3.31 -10.62
N THR A 122 -15.65 3.11 -11.62
CA THR A 122 -16.40 4.22 -12.26
C THR A 122 -17.45 4.85 -11.33
N GLU A 123 -17.89 4.14 -10.29
CA GLU A 123 -18.82 4.64 -9.28
C GLU A 123 -18.28 5.84 -8.48
N ASP A 124 -16.97 6.03 -8.42
CA ASP A 124 -16.33 7.12 -7.68
C ASP A 124 -16.26 8.46 -8.47
N ILE A 125 -16.58 8.46 -9.76
CA ILE A 125 -16.45 9.64 -10.63
C ILE A 125 -17.78 10.33 -10.93
N CYS A 126 -18.71 10.31 -9.99
CA CYS A 126 -20.02 10.94 -10.14
C CYS A 126 -19.91 12.45 -10.42
N PRO A 127 -20.69 13.00 -11.36
CA PRO A 127 -20.78 14.43 -11.62
C PRO A 127 -21.48 15.15 -10.48
N THR A 128 -21.24 16.46 -10.37
CA THR A 128 -21.96 17.35 -9.47
C THR A 128 -22.73 18.38 -10.27
N VAL A 129 -23.99 18.56 -9.94
CA VAL A 129 -24.87 19.56 -10.58
C VAL A 129 -25.30 20.59 -9.54
N ARG A 130 -25.29 21.86 -9.91
CA ARG A 130 -25.87 22.98 -9.17
C ARG A 130 -26.86 23.69 -10.09
N THR A 131 -28.05 23.97 -9.60
CA THR A 131 -29.09 24.67 -10.34
C THR A 131 -29.70 25.76 -9.44
N GLY A 132 -30.18 26.85 -10.04
CA GLY A 132 -30.77 27.99 -9.36
C GLY A 132 -31.26 29.02 -10.37
N ASP A 133 -31.63 30.23 -9.90
CA ASP A 133 -32.24 31.29 -10.72
C ASP A 133 -31.39 31.70 -11.92
N ASP A 134 -30.05 31.62 -11.77
CA ASP A 134 -29.11 31.97 -12.83
C ASP A 134 -28.79 30.82 -13.82
N GLY A 135 -29.48 29.66 -13.71
CA GLY A 135 -29.33 28.54 -14.64
C GLY A 135 -28.71 27.27 -13.98
N LEU A 136 -27.88 26.54 -14.74
CA LEU A 136 -27.31 25.26 -14.33
C LEU A 136 -25.80 25.23 -14.51
N THR A 137 -25.10 24.66 -13.52
CA THR A 137 -23.67 24.31 -13.61
C THR A 137 -23.47 22.82 -13.43
N LEU A 138 -22.88 22.16 -14.43
CA LEU A 138 -22.43 20.78 -14.38
C LEU A 138 -20.91 20.75 -14.15
N VAL A 139 -20.45 19.95 -13.19
CA VAL A 139 -19.03 19.66 -12.95
C VAL A 139 -18.80 18.17 -13.14
N GLU A 140 -17.96 17.82 -14.10
CA GLU A 140 -17.58 16.43 -14.40
C GLU A 140 -16.11 16.18 -14.13
N MET A 141 -15.82 14.91 -13.79
CA MET A 141 -14.46 14.42 -13.55
C MET A 141 -13.86 13.94 -14.89
N ALA A 142 -12.91 14.69 -15.42
CA ALA A 142 -12.27 14.41 -16.71
C ALA A 142 -10.87 13.79 -16.53
N PRO A 143 -10.40 12.96 -17.48
CA PRO A 143 -9.05 12.41 -17.45
C PRO A 143 -7.97 13.49 -17.58
N PHE A 144 -6.78 13.20 -17.09
CA PHE A 144 -5.55 13.92 -17.41
C PHE A 144 -5.05 13.56 -18.82
N GLY A 145 -5.20 12.31 -19.22
CA GLY A 145 -4.65 11.71 -20.44
C GLY A 145 -3.74 10.54 -20.11
N LEU A 146 -2.42 10.72 -20.24
CA LEU A 146 -1.47 9.71 -19.79
C LEU A 146 -0.95 10.04 -18.40
N VAL A 147 -0.87 8.97 -17.58
CA VAL A 147 -0.32 8.99 -16.22
C VAL A 147 0.97 8.19 -16.19
N GLY A 148 2.04 8.77 -15.65
CA GLY A 148 3.27 8.06 -15.33
C GLY A 148 3.21 7.57 -13.87
N SER A 149 3.37 6.27 -13.63
CA SER A 149 3.26 5.67 -12.30
C SER A 149 4.53 4.93 -11.90
N ILE A 150 5.15 5.34 -10.80
CA ILE A 150 6.29 4.63 -10.18
C ILE A 150 5.75 3.74 -9.07
N THR A 151 6.10 2.45 -9.11
CA THR A 151 5.58 1.45 -8.17
C THR A 151 6.68 0.89 -7.25
N PRO A 152 6.33 0.51 -6.00
CA PRO A 152 7.29 0.03 -5.00
C PRO A 152 7.63 -1.45 -5.21
N SER A 153 8.62 -1.95 -4.46
CA SER A 153 8.93 -3.39 -4.37
C SER A 153 8.14 -4.13 -3.29
N THR A 154 7.53 -3.42 -2.36
CA THR A 154 6.80 -4.01 -1.22
C THR A 154 5.42 -4.55 -1.61
N ASN A 155 4.72 -3.86 -2.50
CA ASN A 155 3.39 -4.21 -3.01
C ASN A 155 3.32 -3.96 -4.53
N PRO A 156 4.13 -4.66 -5.35
CA PRO A 156 4.31 -4.31 -6.76
C PRO A 156 3.05 -4.52 -7.60
N SER A 157 2.53 -5.73 -7.65
CA SER A 157 1.34 -6.07 -8.45
C SER A 157 0.06 -5.47 -7.87
N GLU A 158 -0.06 -5.41 -6.55
CA GLU A 158 -1.20 -4.78 -5.88
C GLU A 158 -1.31 -3.31 -6.27
N THR A 159 -0.19 -2.57 -6.30
CA THR A 159 -0.14 -1.15 -6.71
C THR A 159 -0.45 -0.99 -8.19
N VAL A 160 0.09 -1.84 -9.06
CA VAL A 160 -0.20 -1.79 -10.50
C VAL A 160 -1.69 -1.98 -10.75
N ILE A 161 -2.32 -2.98 -10.15
CA ILE A 161 -3.75 -3.29 -10.37
C ILE A 161 -4.63 -2.20 -9.77
N CYS A 162 -4.37 -1.80 -8.52
CA CYS A 162 -5.13 -0.76 -7.83
C CYS A 162 -5.11 0.56 -8.63
N ASN A 163 -3.92 1.02 -9.01
CA ASN A 163 -3.76 2.24 -9.81
C ASN A 163 -4.39 2.10 -11.19
N SER A 164 -4.28 0.93 -11.85
CA SER A 164 -4.91 0.70 -13.14
C SER A 164 -6.43 0.80 -13.08
N ILE A 165 -7.07 0.18 -12.08
CA ILE A 165 -8.53 0.28 -11.88
C ILE A 165 -8.96 1.74 -11.74
N GLY A 166 -8.35 2.49 -10.82
CA GLY A 166 -8.72 3.89 -10.60
C GLY A 166 -8.42 4.80 -11.79
N MET A 167 -7.26 4.62 -12.45
CA MET A 167 -6.85 5.46 -13.58
C MET A 167 -7.66 5.16 -14.85
N ILE A 168 -8.00 3.89 -15.12
CA ILE A 168 -8.87 3.49 -16.24
C ILE A 168 -10.30 3.97 -15.98
N ALA A 169 -10.82 3.83 -14.76
CA ALA A 169 -12.11 4.41 -14.38
C ALA A 169 -12.18 5.90 -14.71
N ALA A 170 -11.14 6.64 -14.34
CA ALA A 170 -10.98 8.06 -14.64
C ALA A 170 -10.77 8.35 -16.15
N GLY A 171 -10.55 7.33 -16.98
CA GLY A 171 -10.35 7.47 -18.42
C GLY A 171 -8.91 7.77 -18.84
N ASN A 172 -7.89 7.41 -18.05
CA ASN A 172 -6.48 7.63 -18.37
C ASN A 172 -5.82 6.35 -18.89
N GLY A 173 -4.80 6.51 -19.75
CA GLY A 173 -3.78 5.49 -20.01
C GLY A 173 -2.64 5.59 -19.00
N VAL A 174 -1.92 4.48 -18.74
CA VAL A 174 -0.90 4.45 -17.69
C VAL A 174 0.42 3.87 -18.19
N VAL A 175 1.53 4.55 -17.87
CA VAL A 175 2.88 4.04 -18.09
C VAL A 175 3.53 3.80 -16.74
N PHE A 176 3.87 2.55 -16.45
CA PHE A 176 4.53 2.14 -15.22
C PHE A 176 6.05 2.14 -15.36
N ASN A 177 6.73 2.58 -14.30
CA ASN A 177 8.17 2.40 -14.12
C ASN A 177 8.37 1.65 -12.80
N PRO A 178 8.42 0.31 -12.83
CA PRO A 178 8.46 -0.50 -11.61
C PRO A 178 9.80 -0.39 -10.87
N HIS A 179 9.77 -0.77 -9.59
CA HIS A 179 11.00 -0.88 -8.82
C HIS A 179 11.91 -1.98 -9.42
N PRO A 180 13.24 -1.77 -9.54
CA PRO A 180 14.16 -2.76 -10.15
C PRO A 180 14.19 -4.15 -9.49
N HIS A 181 13.71 -4.28 -8.25
CA HIS A 181 13.61 -5.55 -7.53
C HIS A 181 12.22 -6.20 -7.61
N ALA A 182 11.32 -5.70 -8.46
CA ALA A 182 9.95 -6.21 -8.59
C ALA A 182 9.43 -6.05 -10.04
N ILE A 183 10.30 -6.30 -11.02
CA ILE A 183 10.01 -6.10 -12.45
C ILE A 183 9.02 -7.15 -12.93
N ALA A 184 9.31 -8.43 -12.70
CA ALA A 184 8.52 -9.53 -13.22
C ALA A 184 7.11 -9.54 -12.64
N THR A 185 6.98 -9.31 -11.35
CA THR A 185 5.69 -9.22 -10.65
C THR A 185 4.86 -8.04 -11.14
N SER A 186 5.48 -6.86 -11.30
CA SER A 186 4.79 -5.67 -11.82
C SER A 186 4.36 -5.87 -13.28
N ASN A 187 5.23 -6.44 -14.11
CA ASN A 187 4.95 -6.66 -15.52
C ASN A 187 3.88 -7.74 -15.75
N TYR A 188 3.82 -8.76 -14.88
CA TYR A 188 2.71 -9.71 -14.88
C TYR A 188 1.37 -9.02 -14.66
N ALA A 189 1.31 -8.09 -13.71
CA ALA A 189 0.10 -7.32 -13.42
C ALA A 189 -0.28 -6.39 -14.60
N VAL A 190 0.70 -5.79 -15.29
CA VAL A 190 0.47 -5.00 -16.52
C VAL A 190 -0.12 -5.88 -17.63
N ASP A 191 0.44 -7.07 -17.86
CA ASP A 191 -0.11 -8.06 -18.80
C ASP A 191 -1.55 -8.47 -18.43
N LEU A 192 -1.82 -8.71 -17.15
CA LEU A 192 -3.16 -9.03 -16.66
C LEU A 192 -4.17 -7.93 -17.03
N VAL A 193 -3.82 -6.66 -16.77
CA VAL A 193 -4.69 -5.51 -17.10
C VAL A 193 -4.94 -5.41 -18.59
N ASN A 194 -3.92 -5.60 -19.44
CA ASN A 194 -4.09 -5.56 -20.90
C ASN A 194 -4.91 -6.74 -21.42
N ARG A 195 -4.73 -7.95 -20.87
CA ARG A 195 -5.60 -9.10 -21.20
C ARG A 195 -7.06 -8.84 -20.83
N ALA A 196 -7.29 -8.23 -19.67
CA ALA A 196 -8.64 -7.84 -19.23
C ALA A 196 -9.25 -6.80 -20.17
N SER A 197 -8.47 -5.78 -20.55
CA SER A 197 -8.91 -4.75 -21.50
C SER A 197 -9.33 -5.37 -22.82
N LYS A 198 -8.49 -6.20 -23.42
CA LYS A 198 -8.77 -6.90 -24.69
C LYS A 198 -10.01 -7.81 -24.60
N ALA A 199 -10.14 -8.59 -23.51
CA ALA A 199 -11.28 -9.46 -23.27
C ALA A 199 -12.61 -8.71 -23.14
N ALA A 200 -12.57 -7.49 -22.59
CA ALA A 200 -13.73 -6.61 -22.45
C ALA A 200 -14.05 -5.76 -23.70
N GLY A 201 -13.31 -5.93 -24.80
CA GLY A 201 -13.46 -5.15 -26.03
C GLY A 201 -12.80 -3.77 -25.97
N GLY A 202 -11.86 -3.56 -25.05
CA GLY A 202 -11.01 -2.39 -24.97
C GLY A 202 -9.75 -2.50 -25.82
N PRO A 203 -8.84 -1.49 -25.77
CA PRO A 203 -7.57 -1.55 -26.48
C PRO A 203 -6.70 -2.70 -25.99
N GLU A 204 -5.92 -3.27 -26.90
CA GLU A 204 -5.00 -4.38 -26.58
C GLU A 204 -3.86 -3.93 -25.66
N VAL A 205 -3.40 -2.68 -25.84
CA VAL A 205 -2.37 -2.06 -25.01
C VAL A 205 -2.97 -0.78 -24.41
N LEU A 206 -3.35 -0.83 -23.16
CA LEU A 206 -3.93 0.29 -22.41
C LEU A 206 -2.97 0.79 -21.32
N VAL A 207 -2.23 -0.13 -20.75
CA VAL A 207 -1.19 0.16 -19.77
C VAL A 207 0.13 -0.44 -20.23
N CYS A 208 1.23 0.26 -19.97
CA CYS A 208 2.57 -0.17 -20.37
C CYS A 208 3.53 -0.19 -19.19
N SER A 209 4.62 -0.94 -19.32
CA SER A 209 5.70 -0.98 -18.35
C SER A 209 7.06 -1.17 -19.04
N MET A 210 8.11 -0.95 -18.25
CA MET A 210 9.50 -1.15 -18.70
C MET A 210 9.99 -2.57 -18.41
N ALA A 211 10.58 -3.21 -19.39
CA ALA A 211 11.30 -4.47 -19.21
C ALA A 211 12.54 -4.30 -18.30
N LYS A 212 13.19 -3.15 -18.39
CA LYS A 212 14.34 -2.77 -17.54
C LYS A 212 14.21 -1.33 -17.09
N PRO A 213 13.53 -1.08 -15.96
CA PRO A 213 13.37 0.26 -15.41
C PRO A 213 14.72 0.80 -14.94
N THR A 214 15.02 2.06 -15.28
CA THR A 214 16.24 2.78 -14.92
C THR A 214 15.93 4.18 -14.42
N MET A 215 16.92 4.86 -13.86
CA MET A 215 16.79 6.29 -13.54
C MET A 215 16.54 7.15 -14.78
N GLU A 216 17.12 6.73 -15.93
CA GLU A 216 16.92 7.41 -17.21
C GLU A 216 15.47 7.23 -17.70
N SER A 217 14.92 6.00 -17.67
CA SER A 217 13.52 5.77 -18.04
C SER A 217 12.56 6.57 -17.13
N ALA A 218 12.86 6.67 -15.83
CA ALA A 218 12.10 7.49 -14.91
C ALA A 218 12.18 8.99 -15.26
N ALA A 219 13.37 9.50 -15.63
CA ALA A 219 13.56 10.89 -16.01
C ALA A 219 12.81 11.24 -17.33
N ILE A 220 12.86 10.35 -18.33
CA ILE A 220 12.07 10.50 -19.56
C ILE A 220 10.58 10.56 -19.24
N MET A 221 10.06 9.62 -18.45
CA MET A 221 8.64 9.62 -18.05
C MET A 221 8.26 10.91 -17.32
N GLN A 222 9.09 11.41 -16.42
CA GLN A 222 8.82 12.64 -15.66
C GLN A 222 8.80 13.89 -16.56
N SER A 223 9.62 13.97 -17.60
CA SER A 223 9.75 15.13 -18.48
C SER A 223 8.86 15.07 -19.72
N HIS A 224 8.42 13.87 -20.15
CA HIS A 224 7.74 13.68 -21.44
C HIS A 224 6.42 14.46 -21.53
N PRO A 225 6.15 15.23 -22.62
CA PRO A 225 5.01 16.15 -22.70
C PRO A 225 3.64 15.45 -22.70
N LEU A 226 3.53 14.21 -23.16
CA LEU A 226 2.28 13.43 -23.11
C LEU A 226 1.92 12.96 -21.71
N ILE A 227 2.88 12.80 -20.81
CA ILE A 227 2.61 12.48 -19.40
C ILE A 227 2.16 13.73 -18.66
N ARG A 228 0.91 13.76 -18.21
CA ARG A 228 0.28 14.95 -17.61
C ARG A 228 0.03 14.85 -16.12
N LEU A 229 0.10 13.65 -15.56
CA LEU A 229 0.03 13.36 -14.15
C LEU A 229 1.12 12.35 -13.80
N LEU A 230 1.82 12.57 -12.70
CA LEU A 230 2.74 11.62 -12.13
C LEU A 230 2.17 11.07 -10.82
N VAL A 231 2.30 9.76 -10.62
CA VAL A 231 1.91 9.08 -9.38
C VAL A 231 3.10 8.26 -8.90
N CYS A 232 3.50 8.45 -7.67
CA CYS A 232 4.66 7.76 -7.10
C CYS A 232 4.31 7.12 -5.77
N THR A 233 4.49 5.82 -5.68
CA THR A 233 4.50 5.09 -4.41
C THR A 233 5.91 4.55 -4.18
N GLY A 234 6.61 5.07 -3.18
CA GLY A 234 8.00 4.68 -2.95
C GLY A 234 8.72 5.49 -1.88
N GLY A 235 10.02 5.28 -1.76
CA GLY A 235 10.83 5.93 -0.74
C GLY A 235 10.93 7.46 -0.91
N PRO A 236 11.30 8.19 0.16
CA PRO A 236 11.26 9.66 0.20
C PRO A 236 12.04 10.35 -0.93
N GLY A 237 13.15 9.77 -1.37
CA GLY A 237 13.98 10.32 -2.45
C GLY A 237 13.29 10.33 -3.81
N VAL A 238 12.58 9.26 -4.14
CA VAL A 238 11.84 9.12 -5.40
C VAL A 238 10.60 10.03 -5.39
N VAL A 239 9.87 10.05 -4.28
CA VAL A 239 8.71 10.94 -4.08
C VAL A 239 9.14 12.40 -4.24
N LYS A 240 10.23 12.81 -3.58
CA LYS A 240 10.78 14.18 -3.72
C LYS A 240 11.13 14.53 -5.17
N ALA A 241 11.77 13.60 -5.91
CA ALA A 241 12.13 13.82 -7.31
C ALA A 241 10.87 14.04 -8.18
N VAL A 242 9.83 13.22 -8.00
CA VAL A 242 8.57 13.34 -8.74
C VAL A 242 7.85 14.65 -8.39
N LEU A 243 7.78 15.04 -7.13
CA LEU A 243 7.18 16.31 -6.72
C LEU A 243 7.93 17.53 -7.26
N SER A 244 9.23 17.40 -7.52
CA SER A 244 10.06 18.48 -8.09
C SER A 244 10.03 18.55 -9.61
N SER A 245 9.25 17.68 -10.29
CA SER A 245 9.21 17.59 -11.77
C SER A 245 8.54 18.79 -12.47
N GLY A 246 7.83 19.65 -11.73
CA GLY A 246 7.03 20.74 -12.30
C GLY A 246 5.67 20.30 -12.87
N LYS A 247 5.34 19.01 -12.84
CA LYS A 247 4.04 18.47 -13.25
C LYS A 247 3.11 18.29 -12.04
N LYS A 248 1.80 18.13 -12.28
CA LYS A 248 0.89 17.61 -11.26
C LYS A 248 1.40 16.24 -10.83
N ALA A 249 1.61 16.08 -9.53
CA ALA A 249 2.12 14.85 -8.96
C ALA A 249 1.35 14.44 -7.72
N ILE A 250 1.15 13.13 -7.55
CA ILE A 250 0.58 12.48 -6.37
C ILE A 250 1.68 11.62 -5.76
N GLY A 251 2.05 11.90 -4.53
CA GLY A 251 3.16 11.25 -3.85
C GLY A 251 2.73 10.49 -2.61
N ALA A 252 2.94 9.17 -2.61
CA ALA A 252 2.77 8.29 -1.47
C ALA A 252 4.15 7.93 -0.90
N GLY A 253 4.43 8.41 0.30
CA GLY A 253 5.73 8.29 0.97
C GLY A 253 5.80 7.16 1.99
N ALA A 254 6.84 7.21 2.81
CA ALA A 254 7.03 6.35 3.97
C ALA A 254 6.08 6.74 5.10
N GLY A 255 5.87 5.83 6.05
CA GLY A 255 5.13 6.07 7.28
C GLY A 255 5.79 5.36 8.46
N ASN A 256 5.74 5.95 9.64
CA ASN A 256 6.10 5.30 10.90
C ASN A 256 4.87 5.33 11.82
N PRO A 257 3.88 4.42 11.61
CA PRO A 257 2.59 4.47 12.28
C PRO A 257 2.64 4.10 13.77
N PRO A 258 2.42 5.06 14.68
CA PRO A 258 2.40 4.80 16.11
C PRO A 258 1.06 4.18 16.54
N VAL A 259 1.14 3.38 17.61
CA VAL A 259 -0.02 2.83 18.32
C VAL A 259 -0.05 3.38 19.74
N ILE A 260 -1.18 3.92 20.19
CA ILE A 260 -1.41 4.20 21.61
C ILE A 260 -2.37 3.18 22.20
N VAL A 261 -2.05 2.66 23.38
CA VAL A 261 -2.94 1.79 24.16
C VAL A 261 -3.10 2.41 25.56
N ASP A 262 -4.30 2.87 25.87
CA ASP A 262 -4.61 3.43 27.18
C ASP A 262 -5.28 2.38 28.13
N ASP A 263 -5.49 2.75 29.37
CA ASP A 263 -6.07 1.92 30.43
C ASP A 263 -7.56 1.59 30.24
N THR A 264 -8.22 2.23 29.28
CA THR A 264 -9.63 1.96 28.94
C THR A 264 -9.79 0.93 27.82
N ALA A 265 -8.68 0.50 27.20
CA ALA A 265 -8.68 -0.44 26.09
C ALA A 265 -9.19 -1.82 26.51
N ASP A 266 -9.65 -2.59 25.53
CA ASP A 266 -9.83 -4.03 25.66
C ASP A 266 -8.46 -4.68 25.44
N ILE A 267 -7.71 -4.89 26.50
CA ILE A 267 -6.30 -5.30 26.44
C ILE A 267 -6.09 -6.64 25.71
N PRO A 268 -6.90 -7.71 25.97
CA PRO A 268 -6.83 -8.95 25.21
C PRO A 268 -6.98 -8.74 23.69
N LYS A 269 -7.99 -7.92 23.31
CA LYS A 269 -8.24 -7.57 21.91
C LYS A 269 -7.11 -6.72 21.33
N ALA A 270 -6.65 -5.71 22.06
CA ALA A 270 -5.56 -4.84 21.64
C ALA A 270 -4.28 -5.65 21.35
N GLY A 271 -3.89 -6.56 22.25
CA GLY A 271 -2.73 -7.43 22.06
C GLY A 271 -2.84 -8.29 20.80
N LYS A 272 -4.03 -8.84 20.53
CA LYS A 272 -4.29 -9.61 19.30
C LYS A 272 -4.22 -8.72 18.05
N ASP A 273 -4.96 -7.61 18.03
CA ASP A 273 -5.08 -6.73 16.86
C ASP A 273 -3.73 -6.14 16.45
N ILE A 274 -2.93 -5.69 17.42
CA ILE A 274 -1.59 -5.13 17.17
C ILE A 274 -0.67 -6.19 16.55
N ILE A 275 -0.68 -7.42 17.06
CA ILE A 275 0.14 -8.50 16.46
C ILE A 275 -0.38 -8.89 15.10
N ASP A 276 -1.68 -8.95 14.88
CA ASP A 276 -2.28 -9.25 13.58
C ASP A 276 -1.87 -8.19 12.54
N GLY A 277 -1.95 -6.90 12.88
CA GLY A 277 -1.58 -5.82 11.99
C GLY A 277 -0.07 -5.75 11.75
N CYS A 278 0.75 -5.78 12.81
CA CYS A 278 2.20 -5.71 12.69
C CYS A 278 2.79 -6.89 11.91
N SER A 279 2.26 -8.10 12.07
CA SER A 279 2.77 -9.30 11.38
C SER A 279 2.20 -9.49 9.97
N PHE A 280 1.19 -8.71 9.58
CA PHE A 280 0.60 -8.82 8.25
C PHE A 280 1.63 -8.52 7.17
N ASP A 281 1.83 -9.48 6.28
CA ASP A 281 2.85 -9.46 5.23
C ASP A 281 4.25 -9.08 5.73
N ASN A 282 4.61 -9.56 6.94
CA ASN A 282 5.87 -9.28 7.62
C ASN A 282 6.15 -7.79 7.82
N ASN A 283 5.13 -7.01 8.14
CA ASN A 283 5.20 -5.56 8.36
C ASN A 283 5.55 -4.72 7.12
N LEU A 284 5.35 -5.26 5.91
CA LEU A 284 5.59 -4.53 4.65
C LEU A 284 4.60 -3.41 4.37
N PRO A 285 3.29 -3.51 4.72
CA PRO A 285 2.38 -2.39 4.51
C PRO A 285 2.83 -1.16 5.30
N CYS A 286 2.85 0.00 4.63
CA CYS A 286 3.23 1.26 5.24
C CYS A 286 2.26 1.75 6.33
N ILE A 287 1.09 1.14 6.42
CA ILE A 287 0.08 1.38 7.46
C ILE A 287 0.31 0.56 8.73
N ALA A 288 1.16 -0.49 8.67
CA ALA A 288 1.34 -1.45 9.75
C ALA A 288 1.92 -0.77 11.00
N GLU A 289 1.56 -1.28 12.17
CA GLU A 289 2.05 -0.85 13.47
C GLU A 289 3.58 -0.90 13.51
N LYS A 290 4.24 0.20 13.86
CA LYS A 290 5.71 0.31 13.90
C LYS A 290 6.26 0.44 15.31
N GLU A 291 5.53 1.10 16.20
CA GLU A 291 5.85 1.25 17.63
C GLU A 291 4.57 1.37 18.45
N VAL A 292 4.65 0.96 19.72
CA VAL A 292 3.53 0.99 20.66
C VAL A 292 3.88 1.86 21.86
N PHE A 293 3.02 2.83 22.16
CA PHE A 293 3.04 3.63 23.39
C PHE A 293 1.93 3.12 24.31
N ALA A 294 2.30 2.33 25.32
CA ALA A 294 1.37 1.70 26.24
C ALA A 294 1.50 2.30 27.64
N PHE A 295 0.36 2.56 28.29
CA PHE A 295 0.37 3.03 29.67
C PHE A 295 1.06 2.00 30.59
N ASP A 296 1.89 2.47 31.51
CA ASP A 296 2.64 1.63 32.46
C ASP A 296 1.73 0.61 33.17
N THR A 297 0.53 1.05 33.55
CA THR A 297 -0.43 0.25 34.31
C THR A 297 -0.97 -0.98 33.57
N ILE A 298 -0.90 -0.99 32.23
CA ILE A 298 -1.45 -2.08 31.40
C ILE A 298 -0.40 -2.77 30.54
N SER A 299 0.84 -2.29 30.54
CA SER A 299 1.88 -2.76 29.60
C SER A 299 2.21 -4.24 29.78
N ASP A 300 2.29 -4.73 31.04
CA ASP A 300 2.59 -6.15 31.29
C ASP A 300 1.45 -7.06 30.81
N GLU A 301 0.21 -6.65 31.02
CA GLU A 301 -0.96 -7.38 30.53
C GLU A 301 -1.03 -7.36 29.00
N LEU A 302 -0.76 -6.22 28.36
CA LEU A 302 -0.70 -6.10 26.90
C LEU A 302 0.37 -7.04 26.32
N ILE A 303 1.60 -7.02 26.85
CA ILE A 303 2.70 -7.90 26.44
C ILE A 303 2.30 -9.37 26.59
N HIS A 304 1.62 -9.72 27.68
CA HIS A 304 1.12 -11.07 27.88
C HIS A 304 0.20 -11.53 26.74
N TYR A 305 -0.80 -10.72 26.37
CA TYR A 305 -1.72 -11.05 25.28
C TYR A 305 -1.04 -11.00 23.90
N MET A 306 -0.09 -10.09 23.67
CA MET A 306 0.72 -10.10 22.45
C MET A 306 1.47 -11.43 22.29
N ARG A 307 2.07 -11.93 23.37
CA ARG A 307 2.77 -13.24 23.37
C ARG A 307 1.82 -14.41 23.11
N GLN A 308 0.62 -14.39 23.67
CA GLN A 308 -0.40 -15.40 23.37
C GLN A 308 -0.82 -15.42 21.90
N ASN A 309 -0.68 -14.29 21.18
CA ASN A 309 -1.00 -14.15 19.78
C ASN A 309 0.21 -14.29 18.83
N GLY A 310 1.29 -14.91 19.30
CA GLY A 310 2.45 -15.28 18.48
C GLY A 310 3.60 -14.28 18.48
N ALA A 311 3.64 -13.35 19.45
CA ALA A 311 4.81 -12.51 19.65
C ALA A 311 5.89 -13.22 20.49
N TYR A 312 7.15 -13.02 20.11
CA TYR A 312 8.32 -13.43 20.88
C TYR A 312 8.95 -12.20 21.55
N MET A 313 9.11 -12.24 22.88
CA MET A 313 9.75 -11.16 23.64
C MET A 313 11.26 -11.28 23.56
N LEU A 314 11.91 -10.26 23.00
CA LEU A 314 13.39 -10.19 22.91
C LEU A 314 14.01 -9.86 24.27
N SER A 315 15.14 -10.51 24.59
CA SER A 315 16.01 -10.00 25.63
C SER A 315 16.75 -8.74 25.17
N ARG A 316 17.36 -8.01 26.09
CA ARG A 316 18.17 -6.83 25.76
C ARG A 316 19.32 -7.19 24.82
N GLU A 317 20.03 -8.30 25.08
CA GLU A 317 21.14 -8.77 24.25
C GLU A 317 20.67 -9.15 22.84
N GLN A 318 19.49 -9.77 22.74
CA GLN A 318 18.89 -10.12 21.44
C GLN A 318 18.49 -8.87 20.66
N MET A 319 17.91 -7.87 21.32
CA MET A 319 17.56 -6.59 20.73
C MET A 319 18.79 -5.87 20.19
N ASP A 320 19.87 -5.76 21.00
CA ASP A 320 21.13 -5.12 20.60
C ASP A 320 21.84 -5.88 19.46
N ALA A 321 21.72 -7.21 19.43
CA ALA A 321 22.26 -8.03 18.33
C ALA A 321 21.47 -7.85 17.04
N LEU A 322 20.14 -7.83 17.12
CA LEU A 322 19.27 -7.56 15.96
C LEU A 322 19.47 -6.17 15.39
N GLU A 323 19.61 -5.14 16.23
CA GLU A 323 19.84 -3.77 15.77
C GLU A 323 21.05 -3.69 14.81
N LYS A 324 22.16 -4.36 15.18
CA LYS A 324 23.39 -4.39 14.36
C LYS A 324 23.21 -5.07 13.00
N ILE A 325 22.20 -5.92 12.86
CA ILE A 325 21.93 -6.67 11.62
C ILE A 325 20.88 -5.97 10.78
N VAL A 326 19.81 -5.47 11.39
CA VAL A 326 18.69 -4.86 10.67
C VAL A 326 18.93 -3.41 10.30
N LEU A 327 19.86 -2.73 11.00
CA LEU A 327 20.33 -1.40 10.67
C LEU A 327 21.81 -1.43 10.31
N VAL A 328 22.16 -0.87 9.16
CA VAL A 328 23.53 -0.78 8.68
C VAL A 328 23.97 0.67 8.52
N GLU A 329 25.25 0.92 8.74
CA GLU A 329 25.80 2.25 8.52
C GLU A 329 25.98 2.51 7.01
N GLN A 330 25.51 3.67 6.56
CA GLN A 330 25.68 4.14 5.19
C GLN A 330 26.15 5.58 5.18
N THR A 331 27.26 5.84 4.50
CA THR A 331 27.74 7.21 4.29
C THR A 331 27.03 7.81 3.08
N GLY A 332 26.30 8.91 3.32
CA GLY A 332 25.60 9.65 2.28
C GLY A 332 26.57 10.45 1.39
N LYS A 333 26.05 10.99 0.29
CA LYS A 333 26.81 11.88 -0.62
C LYS A 333 27.29 13.17 0.08
N ASP A 334 26.68 13.53 1.20
CA ASP A 334 27.04 14.64 2.06
C ASP A 334 28.17 14.30 3.06
N GLY A 335 28.77 13.12 2.96
CA GLY A 335 29.83 12.63 3.84
C GLY A 335 29.36 12.22 5.25
N LYS A 336 28.05 12.31 5.56
CA LYS A 336 27.52 11.93 6.87
C LYS A 336 27.14 10.46 6.88
N THR A 337 27.60 9.73 7.89
CA THR A 337 27.21 8.35 8.15
C THR A 337 25.90 8.32 8.93
N ARG A 338 24.94 7.54 8.47
CA ARG A 338 23.62 7.33 9.09
C ARG A 338 23.30 5.85 9.15
N LYS A 339 22.59 5.42 10.20
CA LYS A 339 21.98 4.09 10.23
C LYS A 339 20.80 4.07 9.26
N VAL A 340 20.77 3.09 8.38
CA VAL A 340 19.70 2.84 7.41
C VAL A 340 19.27 1.38 7.48
N ILE A 341 18.06 1.09 7.03
CA ILE A 341 17.51 -0.26 7.03
C ILE A 341 18.34 -1.19 6.14
N ASN A 342 18.67 -2.35 6.66
CA ASN A 342 19.25 -3.42 5.88
C ASN A 342 18.19 -4.07 4.98
N ARG A 343 18.22 -3.75 3.70
CA ARG A 343 17.25 -4.25 2.71
C ARG A 343 17.13 -5.77 2.65
N LYS A 344 18.17 -6.53 3.05
CA LYS A 344 18.15 -7.99 3.10
C LYS A 344 17.26 -8.56 4.23
N CYS A 345 16.87 -7.70 5.18
CA CYS A 345 16.02 -8.05 6.32
C CYS A 345 14.56 -7.61 6.13
N VAL A 346 14.29 -6.69 5.19
CA VAL A 346 12.95 -6.16 4.92
C VAL A 346 11.99 -7.29 4.52
N GLY A 347 10.83 -7.34 5.15
CA GLY A 347 9.77 -8.31 4.85
C GLY A 347 10.12 -9.77 5.14
N ARG A 348 11.19 -10.05 5.90
CA ARG A 348 11.56 -11.42 6.29
C ARG A 348 10.77 -11.86 7.52
N ASP A 349 10.53 -13.16 7.60
CA ASP A 349 9.88 -13.76 8.78
C ASP A 349 10.69 -13.52 10.06
N ALA A 350 9.99 -13.40 11.19
CA ALA A 350 10.60 -13.24 12.51
C ALA A 350 11.65 -14.33 12.81
N ALA A 351 11.35 -15.59 12.47
CA ALA A 351 12.28 -16.70 12.65
C ALA A 351 13.58 -16.54 11.82
N VAL A 352 13.48 -16.00 10.61
CA VAL A 352 14.66 -15.71 9.75
C VAL A 352 15.52 -14.60 10.35
N LEU A 353 14.90 -13.58 10.95
CA LEU A 353 15.63 -12.51 11.63
C LEU A 353 16.36 -13.03 12.86
N MET A 354 15.70 -13.89 13.67
CA MET A 354 16.29 -14.50 14.86
C MET A 354 17.45 -15.47 14.51
N ASP A 355 17.31 -16.22 13.42
CA ASP A 355 18.38 -17.12 12.97
C ASP A 355 19.67 -16.35 12.63
N LYS A 356 19.57 -15.12 12.13
CA LYS A 356 20.74 -14.25 11.83
C LYS A 356 21.55 -13.86 13.07
N ILE A 357 20.94 -13.90 14.26
CA ILE A 357 21.63 -13.69 15.55
C ILE A 357 21.91 -15.01 16.29
N GLY A 358 21.75 -16.15 15.60
CA GLY A 358 22.04 -17.47 16.16
C GLY A 358 20.97 -18.00 17.13
N VAL A 359 19.79 -17.41 17.16
CA VAL A 359 18.68 -17.82 18.04
C VAL A 359 17.61 -18.54 17.22
N LYS A 360 17.31 -19.78 17.58
CA LYS A 360 16.24 -20.56 16.96
C LYS A 360 14.92 -20.27 17.69
N VAL A 361 13.91 -19.86 16.94
CA VAL A 361 12.53 -19.72 17.40
C VAL A 361 11.60 -20.57 16.54
N ASP A 362 10.43 -20.90 17.09
CA ASP A 362 9.43 -21.67 16.33
C ASP A 362 8.88 -20.85 15.14
N SER A 363 8.53 -21.53 14.06
CA SER A 363 7.97 -20.89 12.86
C SER A 363 6.58 -20.25 13.08
N SER A 364 5.91 -20.57 14.19
CA SER A 364 4.67 -19.91 14.62
C SER A 364 4.88 -18.50 15.20
N VAL A 365 6.14 -18.10 15.47
CA VAL A 365 6.46 -16.73 15.89
C VAL A 365 6.20 -15.77 14.74
N ARG A 366 5.24 -14.89 14.96
CA ARG A 366 4.75 -13.95 13.94
C ARG A 366 5.45 -12.58 14.01
N CYS A 367 5.80 -12.15 15.23
CA CYS A 367 6.36 -10.84 15.51
C CYS A 367 7.37 -10.90 16.65
N LEU A 368 8.41 -10.10 16.60
CA LEU A 368 9.38 -9.88 17.66
C LEU A 368 9.01 -8.60 18.41
N ILE A 369 8.77 -8.67 19.71
CA ILE A 369 8.46 -7.49 20.52
C ILE A 369 9.61 -7.21 21.48
N CYS A 370 9.83 -5.94 21.83
CA CYS A 370 10.82 -5.53 22.82
C CYS A 370 10.37 -4.27 23.55
N GLU A 371 10.73 -4.14 24.82
CA GLU A 371 10.61 -2.86 25.51
C GLU A 371 11.80 -1.96 25.13
N ALA A 372 11.53 -0.71 24.80
CA ALA A 372 12.53 0.22 24.31
C ALA A 372 12.28 1.64 24.83
N GLU A 373 13.37 2.39 25.01
CA GLU A 373 13.29 3.83 25.24
C GLU A 373 12.86 4.56 23.96
N PHE A 374 12.20 5.71 24.09
CA PHE A 374 11.71 6.51 22.95
C PHE A 374 12.79 6.73 21.88
N ASN A 375 14.02 7.04 22.25
CA ASN A 375 15.10 7.33 21.32
C ASN A 375 15.75 6.08 20.69
N HIS A 376 15.26 4.88 21.00
CA HIS A 376 15.80 3.67 20.41
C HIS A 376 15.57 3.65 18.89
N PRO A 377 16.55 3.21 18.06
CA PRO A 377 16.42 3.20 16.61
C PRO A 377 15.20 2.43 16.07
N PHE A 378 14.73 1.40 16.78
CA PHE A 378 13.52 0.65 16.38
C PHE A 378 12.24 1.48 16.51
N VAL A 379 12.18 2.45 17.44
CA VAL A 379 11.07 3.38 17.59
C VAL A 379 11.13 4.49 16.52
N GLN A 380 12.35 4.89 16.13
CA GLN A 380 12.57 6.06 15.29
C GLN A 380 12.69 5.72 13.79
N THR A 381 12.53 4.43 13.41
CA THR A 381 12.78 4.01 12.03
C THR A 381 11.69 3.06 11.54
N GLU A 382 11.06 3.39 10.40
CA GLU A 382 10.16 2.46 9.71
C GLU A 382 10.93 1.21 9.26
N LEU A 383 10.94 0.15 10.09
CA LEU A 383 11.76 -1.05 9.84
C LEU A 383 11.26 -1.88 8.66
N MET A 384 9.97 -1.92 8.39
CA MET A 384 9.32 -2.84 7.43
C MET A 384 9.70 -4.31 7.70
N MET A 385 9.71 -4.69 8.97
CA MET A 385 10.03 -6.02 9.51
C MET A 385 9.10 -6.30 10.68
N PRO A 386 8.80 -7.56 11.00
CA PRO A 386 7.96 -7.91 12.15
C PRO A 386 8.72 -7.75 13.48
N ILE A 387 9.20 -6.54 13.74
CA ILE A 387 9.86 -6.10 14.99
C ILE A 387 9.07 -4.90 15.49
N LEU A 388 8.54 -4.99 16.71
CA LEU A 388 7.66 -4.00 17.29
C LEU A 388 8.16 -3.56 18.67
N PRO A 389 8.74 -2.38 18.81
CA PRO A 389 9.14 -1.81 20.08
C PRO A 389 7.91 -1.32 20.86
N ILE A 390 7.96 -1.47 22.18
CA ILE A 390 6.97 -1.00 23.14
C ILE A 390 7.65 0.03 24.03
N VAL A 391 7.09 1.22 24.08
CA VAL A 391 7.50 2.32 24.96
C VAL A 391 6.45 2.48 26.03
N ARG A 392 6.84 2.38 27.31
CA ARG A 392 5.94 2.64 28.43
C ARG A 392 5.75 4.14 28.61
N VAL A 393 4.54 4.55 28.88
CA VAL A 393 4.16 5.95 29.11
C VAL A 393 3.27 6.06 30.35
N HIS A 394 3.30 7.22 31.03
CA HIS A 394 2.59 7.42 32.27
C HIS A 394 1.14 7.81 32.07
N ASP A 395 0.87 8.61 31.02
CA ASP A 395 -0.46 9.16 30.76
C ASP A 395 -0.68 9.47 29.26
N ILE A 396 -1.86 9.96 28.93
CA ILE A 396 -2.25 10.28 27.56
C ILE A 396 -1.48 11.46 26.98
N ASP A 397 -1.03 12.41 27.80
CA ASP A 397 -0.31 13.60 27.33
C ASP A 397 1.07 13.20 26.83
N GLU A 398 1.79 12.38 27.60
CA GLU A 398 3.08 11.80 27.22
C GLU A 398 2.92 10.89 26.00
N ALA A 399 1.90 10.01 25.99
CA ALA A 399 1.64 9.11 24.87
C ALA A 399 1.45 9.86 23.55
N ILE A 400 0.63 10.91 23.55
CA ILE A 400 0.38 11.72 22.34
C ILE A 400 1.64 12.46 21.91
N ASP A 401 2.37 13.09 22.85
CA ASP A 401 3.59 13.85 22.54
C ASP A 401 4.65 12.95 21.88
N LEU A 402 4.88 11.73 22.43
CA LEU A 402 5.85 10.79 21.90
C LEU A 402 5.39 10.17 20.58
N ALA A 403 4.11 9.77 20.45
CA ALA A 403 3.56 9.19 19.24
C ALA A 403 3.63 10.17 18.06
N VAL A 404 3.27 11.45 18.26
CA VAL A 404 3.37 12.50 17.23
C VAL A 404 4.82 12.71 16.80
N LYS A 405 5.78 12.68 17.74
CA LYS A 405 7.20 12.78 17.42
C LYS A 405 7.73 11.59 16.64
N ALA A 406 7.29 10.36 17.00
CA ALA A 406 7.71 9.12 16.33
C ALA A 406 7.15 9.01 14.92
N GLU A 407 5.99 9.60 14.62
CA GLU A 407 5.37 9.67 13.30
C GLU A 407 6.17 10.54 12.30
N HIS A 408 7.09 11.36 12.80
CA HIS A 408 8.01 12.19 12.01
C HIS A 408 7.37 13.17 11.03
N GLY A 409 6.09 13.48 11.16
CA GLY A 409 5.35 14.36 10.23
C GLY A 409 5.08 13.73 8.86
N CYS A 410 5.15 12.41 8.76
CA CYS A 410 4.74 11.66 7.56
C CYS A 410 3.24 11.82 7.29
N ARG A 411 2.44 12.01 8.33
CA ARG A 411 0.97 12.16 8.29
C ARG A 411 0.28 10.98 7.57
N HIS A 412 0.85 9.79 7.79
CA HIS A 412 0.44 8.60 7.07
C HIS A 412 -0.69 7.85 7.78
N THR A 413 -0.39 7.21 8.89
CA THR A 413 -1.33 6.36 9.64
C THR A 413 -1.01 6.42 11.13
N ALA A 414 -2.03 6.35 11.98
CA ALA A 414 -1.90 6.17 13.42
C ALA A 414 -3.01 5.25 13.95
N HIS A 415 -2.76 4.62 15.08
CA HIS A 415 -3.67 3.65 15.69
C HIS A 415 -3.88 3.96 17.16
N MET A 416 -5.08 3.66 17.66
CA MET A 416 -5.35 3.77 19.09
C MET A 416 -6.33 2.70 19.57
N HIS A 417 -5.95 1.99 20.61
CA HIS A 417 -6.84 1.10 21.36
C HIS A 417 -7.30 1.82 22.63
N SER A 418 -8.58 2.16 22.68
CA SER A 418 -9.18 2.96 23.75
C SER A 418 -10.70 2.88 23.70
N LYS A 419 -11.36 3.03 24.85
CA LYS A 419 -12.79 3.30 24.98
C LYS A 419 -13.06 4.75 25.40
N ASN A 420 -12.02 5.54 25.68
CA ASN A 420 -12.13 6.94 26.04
C ASN A 420 -12.19 7.81 24.76
N VAL A 421 -13.34 8.37 24.50
CA VAL A 421 -13.61 9.19 23.30
C VAL A 421 -12.81 10.49 23.28
N ASP A 422 -12.50 11.05 24.46
CA ASP A 422 -11.70 12.27 24.56
C ASP A 422 -10.23 12.01 24.23
N HIS A 423 -9.67 10.90 24.70
CA HIS A 423 -8.31 10.47 24.32
C HIS A 423 -8.20 10.22 22.81
N LEU A 424 -9.16 9.49 22.24
CA LEU A 424 -9.24 9.26 20.79
C LEU A 424 -9.28 10.57 20.00
N THR A 425 -10.13 11.51 20.43
CA THR A 425 -10.28 12.82 19.77
C THR A 425 -9.00 13.63 19.84
N ARG A 426 -8.36 13.67 21.00
CA ARG A 426 -7.11 14.42 21.23
C ARG A 426 -6.00 13.88 20.36
N PHE A 427 -5.80 12.57 20.34
CA PHE A 427 -4.74 11.97 19.54
C PHE A 427 -5.00 12.12 18.05
N ALA A 428 -6.20 11.83 17.55
CA ALA A 428 -6.54 11.99 16.13
C ALA A 428 -6.30 13.43 15.62
N ARG A 429 -6.61 14.43 16.47
CA ARG A 429 -6.35 15.85 16.13
C ARG A 429 -4.86 16.20 16.15
N ALA A 430 -4.10 15.63 17.07
CA ALA A 430 -2.68 15.96 17.24
C ALA A 430 -1.79 15.33 16.16
N VAL A 431 -2.09 14.08 15.76
CA VAL A 431 -1.24 13.32 14.84
C VAL A 431 -1.51 13.66 13.37
N GLU A 432 -2.68 14.21 13.03
CA GLU A 432 -3.07 14.68 11.69
C GLU A 432 -2.81 13.68 10.54
N THR A 433 -2.92 12.38 10.80
CA THR A 433 -2.65 11.35 9.81
C THR A 433 -3.80 11.18 8.81
N THR A 434 -3.48 10.68 7.62
CA THR A 434 -4.47 10.32 6.58
C THR A 434 -5.40 9.22 7.05
N ILE A 435 -4.87 8.22 7.76
CA ILE A 435 -5.61 7.08 8.31
C ILE A 435 -5.50 7.11 9.84
N PHE A 436 -6.61 6.97 10.52
CA PHE A 436 -6.68 6.80 11.96
C PHE A 436 -7.53 5.56 12.28
N VAL A 437 -6.89 4.53 12.84
CA VAL A 437 -7.56 3.25 13.14
C VAL A 437 -7.83 3.15 14.64
N LYS A 438 -9.06 2.81 15.01
CA LYS A 438 -9.49 2.64 16.38
C LYS A 438 -9.86 1.19 16.65
N ASN A 439 -9.27 0.59 17.69
CA ASN A 439 -9.62 -0.75 18.22
C ASN A 439 -9.70 -1.85 17.13
N ALA A 440 -8.78 -1.83 16.19
CA ALA A 440 -8.68 -2.80 15.09
C ALA A 440 -7.22 -2.93 14.62
N PRO A 441 -6.86 -4.01 13.92
CA PRO A 441 -5.58 -4.11 13.25
C PRO A 441 -5.42 -3.03 12.16
N SER A 442 -4.20 -2.63 11.88
CA SER A 442 -3.87 -1.58 10.90
C SER A 442 -4.54 -1.75 9.53
N TYR A 443 -4.66 -2.97 9.05
CA TYR A 443 -5.23 -3.27 7.74
C TYR A 443 -6.74 -2.94 7.63
N ALA A 444 -7.44 -2.75 8.76
CA ALA A 444 -8.81 -2.22 8.74
C ALA A 444 -8.86 -0.82 8.12
N GLY A 445 -7.78 -0.02 8.26
CA GLY A 445 -7.66 1.31 7.68
C GLY A 445 -7.60 1.36 6.15
N ILE A 446 -7.37 0.21 5.49
CA ILE A 446 -7.46 0.06 4.03
C ILE A 446 -8.63 -0.86 3.63
N GLY A 447 -9.62 -1.01 4.49
CA GLY A 447 -10.84 -1.74 4.20
C GLY A 447 -10.77 -3.26 4.37
N PHE A 448 -9.65 -3.84 4.81
CA PHE A 448 -9.56 -5.26 5.11
C PHE A 448 -10.10 -5.55 6.50
N GLY A 449 -11.32 -6.08 6.58
CA GLY A 449 -12.04 -6.23 7.85
C GLY A 449 -12.53 -4.90 8.46
N GLY A 450 -12.54 -3.83 7.68
CA GLY A 450 -13.05 -2.50 8.02
C GLY A 450 -13.89 -1.93 6.88
N GLU A 451 -14.59 -0.84 7.16
CA GLU A 451 -15.37 -0.10 6.18
C GLU A 451 -14.48 0.73 5.25
N GLY A 452 -15.02 1.08 4.09
CA GLY A 452 -14.37 1.94 3.09
C GLY A 452 -13.62 1.15 2.01
N HIS A 453 -13.00 1.92 1.11
CA HIS A 453 -12.28 1.39 -0.04
C HIS A 453 -10.80 1.17 0.26
N THR A 454 -10.13 0.43 -0.63
CA THR A 454 -8.69 0.19 -0.55
C THR A 454 -7.92 1.03 -1.56
N THR A 455 -6.67 1.32 -1.21
CA THR A 455 -5.62 1.79 -2.13
C THR A 455 -4.26 1.31 -1.66
N PHE A 456 -3.33 1.17 -2.61
CA PHE A 456 -1.90 0.95 -2.33
C PHE A 456 -1.06 2.20 -2.67
N THR A 457 -1.73 3.34 -2.87
CA THR A 457 -1.13 4.68 -3.04
C THR A 457 -1.77 5.63 -2.05
N ILE A 458 -1.24 5.66 -0.82
CA ILE A 458 -1.73 6.52 0.27
C ILE A 458 -0.94 7.83 0.22
N ALA A 459 -1.56 8.87 -0.34
CA ALA A 459 -0.91 10.11 -0.72
C ALA A 459 -1.10 11.24 0.33
N GLY A 460 -0.66 10.98 1.57
CA GLY A 460 -0.65 11.96 2.65
C GLY A 460 0.12 13.25 2.30
N PRO A 461 1.38 13.17 1.79
CA PRO A 461 2.20 14.35 1.51
C PRO A 461 1.60 15.33 0.50
N THR A 462 0.79 14.85 -0.45
CA THR A 462 0.16 15.68 -1.49
C THR A 462 -1.33 15.98 -1.23
N GLY A 463 -1.89 15.40 -0.17
CA GLY A 463 -3.22 15.72 0.32
C GLY A 463 -4.36 14.94 -0.33
N GLU A 464 -4.08 14.04 -1.28
CA GLU A 464 -5.11 13.16 -1.85
C GLU A 464 -5.57 12.09 -0.84
N GLY A 465 -4.75 11.79 0.17
CA GLY A 465 -5.06 10.80 1.19
C GLY A 465 -5.16 9.39 0.63
N ILE A 466 -6.23 8.67 0.96
CA ILE A 466 -6.55 7.36 0.37
C ILE A 466 -7.03 7.60 -1.06
N THR A 467 -6.15 7.38 -2.05
CA THR A 467 -6.47 7.65 -3.45
C THR A 467 -7.58 6.75 -4.00
N SER A 468 -8.37 7.31 -4.91
CA SER A 468 -9.44 6.62 -5.61
C SER A 468 -9.46 7.05 -7.07
N ALA A 469 -10.42 6.59 -7.88
CA ALA A 469 -10.55 7.01 -9.27
C ALA A 469 -10.65 8.54 -9.41
N ARG A 470 -11.34 9.21 -8.48
CA ARG A 470 -11.47 10.67 -8.44
C ARG A 470 -10.12 11.38 -8.31
N SER A 471 -9.16 10.82 -7.57
CA SER A 471 -7.81 11.40 -7.39
C SER A 471 -7.06 11.54 -8.72
N PHE A 472 -7.36 10.70 -9.69
CA PHE A 472 -6.74 10.66 -11.01
C PHE A 472 -7.51 11.44 -12.08
N THR A 473 -8.38 12.39 -11.66
CA THR A 473 -9.17 13.24 -12.52
C THR A 473 -8.87 14.72 -12.30
N ARG A 474 -9.33 15.54 -13.25
CA ARG A 474 -9.43 16.99 -13.14
C ARG A 474 -10.86 17.42 -13.35
N GLN A 475 -11.32 18.42 -12.60
CA GLN A 475 -12.67 18.95 -12.74
C GLN A 475 -12.80 19.75 -14.02
N ARG A 476 -13.90 19.53 -14.74
CA ARG A 476 -14.35 20.38 -15.86
C ARG A 476 -15.75 20.91 -15.56
N ARG A 477 -15.96 22.18 -15.83
CA ARG A 477 -17.23 22.86 -15.58
C ARG A 477 -17.88 23.26 -16.91
N CYS A 478 -19.16 22.94 -17.04
CA CYS A 478 -20.06 23.48 -18.08
C CYS A 478 -21.13 24.33 -17.39
N VAL A 479 -21.34 25.54 -17.87
CA VAL A 479 -22.35 26.48 -17.33
C VAL A 479 -23.34 26.81 -18.43
N MET A 480 -24.62 26.70 -18.09
CA MET A 480 -25.74 27.21 -18.89
C MET A 480 -26.40 28.33 -18.09
N ALA A 481 -26.16 29.59 -18.50
CA ALA A 481 -26.72 30.75 -17.83
C ALA A 481 -28.14 31.04 -18.38
N ASP A 482 -28.98 31.66 -17.58
CA ASP A 482 -30.33 32.15 -17.90
C ASP A 482 -31.33 31.06 -18.33
N SER A 483 -30.99 29.77 -18.18
CA SER A 483 -31.85 28.67 -18.61
C SER A 483 -31.57 27.38 -17.86
N PHE A 484 -32.45 26.37 -18.00
CA PHE A 484 -32.38 25.08 -17.30
C PHE A 484 -32.62 25.13 -15.79
N HIS A 485 -33.43 26.09 -15.34
CA HIS A 485 -34.04 26.10 -14.04
C HIS A 485 -35.50 25.65 -14.20
N ILE A 486 -35.84 24.50 -13.61
CA ILE A 486 -37.16 23.85 -13.86
C ILE A 486 -38.10 23.89 -12.65
N ILE A 487 -37.71 24.57 -11.55
CA ILE A 487 -38.52 24.80 -10.36
C ILE A 487 -38.52 26.27 -9.98
#